data_066e9b4ca28982061dba4884512f6c67
#
_entry.id   066e9b4ca28982061dba4884512f6c67
#
_cell.length_a   1.000
_cell.length_b   1.000
_cell.length_c   1.000
_cell.angle_alpha   90.00
_cell.angle_beta   90.00
_cell.angle_gamma   90.00
#
_symmetry.space_group_name_H-M   'P 1'
#
loop_
_entity.id
_entity.type
_entity.pdbx_description
1 polymer ?
#
loop_
_entity_poly.entity_id
_entity_poly.type
_entity_poly.pdbx_seq_one_letter_code
_entity_poly.pdbx_strand_id
1 'polypeptide(L)'
;MDCKIEIIPRLLHFKQPAGTSRVVYTTRKVWYLHLTSPDYPGRTGIGECAPLPALSCDDLPDYEDILAGACRRLEQCGGELDADALRDYPSILFGLETALRHLLTGSWALYDTDFSQGKAGIPINGLIWMGDFDTMLSRIEEKMAAGFRCIKLKIGAIGFEEELALLRHIRAHFSSREIELRVDANGAFSPADAMEKLKRLSELELHSIEQPIRAGQWEEMARLAADSPLPIALDEELIGCNTPEGKRKLLSAINPQYIVLKPSLHGGICGGNEWIAEAEKRHIGWWITSALESNIGLNAIAQWCATFDNPLPQGLGTGLLFTDNVEMPLEVRKDCLWFCNDDI
;
A
#
# COMPACT_ATOMS: atom_id res chain seq x y z
N MET A 1 30.48 1.31 -7.08
CA MET A 1 30.47 1.78 -5.65
C MET A 1 30.78 0.60 -4.75
N ASP A 2 31.89 0.60 -4.02
CA ASP A 2 32.11 -0.42 -2.98
C ASP A 2 31.08 -0.19 -1.86
N CYS A 3 30.40 -1.23 -1.39
CA CYS A 3 29.34 -1.09 -0.40
C CYS A 3 29.23 -2.32 0.51
N LYS A 4 28.68 -2.10 1.70
CA LYS A 4 28.39 -3.14 2.68
C LYS A 4 26.98 -2.97 3.22
N ILE A 5 26.28 -4.10 3.44
CA ILE A 5 24.92 -4.13 3.95
C ILE A 5 24.84 -4.93 5.24
N GLU A 6 24.37 -4.30 6.29
CA GLU A 6 23.97 -4.96 7.53
C GLU A 6 22.46 -5.17 7.53
N ILE A 7 22.02 -6.39 7.86
CA ILE A 7 20.60 -6.76 7.95
C ILE A 7 20.20 -6.75 9.42
N ILE A 8 19.22 -5.94 9.80
CA ILE A 8 18.77 -5.76 11.17
C ILE A 8 17.30 -6.19 11.28
N PRO A 9 17.01 -7.40 11.82
CA PRO A 9 15.64 -7.84 12.03
C PRO A 9 14.97 -7.05 13.16
N ARG A 10 13.68 -6.75 12.97
CA ARG A 10 12.83 -6.06 13.95
C ARG A 10 11.48 -6.72 14.02
N LEU A 11 10.89 -6.73 15.20
CA LEU A 11 9.51 -7.12 15.43
C LEU A 11 8.76 -5.89 15.96
N LEU A 12 7.81 -5.39 15.19
CA LEU A 12 6.96 -4.27 15.55
C LEU A 12 5.65 -4.78 16.14
N HIS A 13 5.06 -4.02 17.06
CA HIS A 13 3.83 -4.39 17.75
C HIS A 13 2.71 -3.41 17.41
N PHE A 14 1.60 -3.93 16.90
CA PHE A 14 0.42 -3.10 16.63
C PHE A 14 -0.18 -2.57 17.92
N LYS A 15 -0.61 -1.30 17.93
CA LYS A 15 -1.38 -0.70 19.04
C LYS A 15 -2.73 -1.38 19.23
N GLN A 16 -3.34 -1.79 18.13
CA GLN A 16 -4.59 -2.54 18.08
C GLN A 16 -4.46 -3.61 16.99
N PRO A 17 -5.09 -4.78 17.15
CA PRO A 17 -5.07 -5.80 16.10
C PRO A 17 -5.56 -5.24 14.77
N ALA A 18 -4.77 -5.45 13.69
CA ALA A 18 -5.11 -5.06 12.34
C ALA A 18 -5.82 -6.23 11.63
N GLY A 19 -7.15 -6.19 11.60
CA GLY A 19 -7.98 -7.25 11.04
C GLY A 19 -8.31 -7.04 9.57
N THR A 20 -8.10 -8.09 8.77
CA THR A 20 -8.58 -8.21 7.40
C THR A 20 -9.57 -9.38 7.32
N SER A 21 -10.21 -9.61 6.18
CA SER A 21 -11.05 -10.81 5.96
C SER A 21 -10.27 -12.13 6.03
N ARG A 22 -8.94 -12.09 6.05
CA ARG A 22 -8.06 -13.28 5.98
C ARG A 22 -7.27 -13.52 7.25
N VAL A 23 -6.68 -12.46 7.82
CA VAL A 23 -5.71 -12.55 8.92
C VAL A 23 -5.88 -11.37 9.86
N VAL A 24 -5.58 -11.60 11.15
CA VAL A 24 -5.46 -10.54 12.17
C VAL A 24 -3.99 -10.43 12.55
N TYR A 25 -3.39 -9.29 12.31
CA TYR A 25 -2.00 -9.01 12.67
C TYR A 25 -1.92 -8.32 14.04
N THR A 26 -1.08 -8.84 14.91
CA THR A 26 -0.72 -8.23 16.22
C THR A 26 0.72 -7.77 16.26
N THR A 27 1.55 -8.37 15.42
CA THR A 27 2.98 -8.03 15.24
C THR A 27 3.35 -7.99 13.77
N ARG A 28 4.47 -7.31 13.46
CA ARG A 28 5.02 -7.19 12.11
C ARG A 28 6.52 -7.43 12.17
N LYS A 29 7.01 -8.51 11.56
CA LYS A 29 8.45 -8.74 11.38
C LYS A 29 8.91 -7.99 10.14
N VAL A 30 9.99 -7.24 10.27
CA VAL A 30 10.64 -6.48 9.20
C VAL A 30 12.15 -6.63 9.31
N TRP A 31 12.88 -6.35 8.21
CA TRP A 31 14.33 -6.32 8.18
C TRP A 31 14.77 -4.96 7.65
N TYR A 32 15.50 -4.21 8.47
CA TYR A 32 16.13 -2.99 8.02
C TYR A 32 17.47 -3.31 7.38
N LEU A 33 17.77 -2.66 6.26
CA LEU A 33 19.03 -2.73 5.57
C LEU A 33 19.81 -1.45 5.88
N HIS A 34 21.00 -1.59 6.46
CA HIS A 34 21.93 -0.48 6.65
C HIS A 34 23.04 -0.60 5.61
N LEU A 35 22.95 0.21 4.58
CA LEU A 35 23.90 0.25 3.45
C LEU A 35 24.91 1.36 3.69
N THR A 36 26.19 1.01 3.70
CA THR A 36 27.31 1.95 3.82
C THR A 36 28.26 1.84 2.63
N SER A 37 28.96 2.93 2.30
CA SER A 37 29.96 2.94 1.24
C SER A 37 31.08 3.94 1.57
N PRO A 38 32.35 3.60 1.28
CA PRO A 38 33.47 4.55 1.34
C PRO A 38 33.29 5.75 0.40
N ASP A 39 32.53 5.59 -0.70
CA ASP A 39 32.25 6.68 -1.65
C ASP A 39 31.32 7.75 -1.05
N TYR A 40 30.60 7.42 0.05
CA TYR A 40 29.68 8.30 0.78
C TYR A 40 30.02 8.29 2.27
N PRO A 41 31.20 8.80 2.69
CA PRO A 41 31.64 8.70 4.07
C PRO A 41 30.69 9.39 5.04
N GLY A 42 30.38 8.70 6.14
CA GLY A 42 29.46 9.21 7.18
C GLY A 42 27.98 9.08 6.84
N ARG A 43 27.60 8.53 5.69
CA ARG A 43 26.20 8.26 5.34
C ARG A 43 25.88 6.78 5.51
N THR A 44 24.64 6.51 5.94
CA THR A 44 24.04 5.17 5.94
C THR A 44 22.73 5.23 5.19
N GLY A 45 22.63 4.47 4.11
CA GLY A 45 21.37 4.25 3.42
C GLY A 45 20.53 3.24 4.19
N ILE A 46 19.28 3.57 4.48
CA ILE A 46 18.38 2.69 5.21
C ILE A 46 17.19 2.34 4.32
N GLY A 47 16.90 1.04 4.22
CA GLY A 47 15.72 0.51 3.54
C GLY A 47 15.01 -0.52 4.41
N GLU A 48 13.80 -0.86 4.06
CA GLU A 48 12.99 -1.82 4.79
C GLU A 48 12.49 -2.94 3.87
N CYS A 49 12.79 -4.17 4.25
CA CYS A 49 12.24 -5.37 3.65
C CYS A 49 11.14 -5.92 4.57
N ALA A 50 9.91 -5.98 4.08
CA ALA A 50 8.75 -6.29 4.90
C ALA A 50 7.73 -7.14 4.13
N PRO A 51 8.00 -8.44 3.86
CA PRO A 51 6.98 -9.32 3.29
C PRO A 51 5.79 -9.43 4.26
N LEU A 52 4.57 -9.28 3.77
CA LEU A 52 3.38 -9.36 4.60
C LEU A 52 2.97 -10.83 4.75
N PRO A 53 2.96 -11.39 5.98
CA PRO A 53 2.67 -12.79 6.20
C PRO A 53 1.34 -13.24 5.60
N ALA A 54 1.32 -14.41 4.98
CA ALA A 54 0.17 -15.02 4.29
C ALA A 54 -0.40 -14.19 3.11
N LEU A 55 0.32 -13.17 2.63
CA LEU A 55 -0.12 -12.34 1.51
C LEU A 55 0.97 -12.12 0.46
N SER A 56 2.18 -11.71 0.87
CA SER A 56 3.29 -11.45 -0.07
C SER A 56 3.69 -12.72 -0.81
N CYS A 57 3.98 -12.60 -2.10
CA CYS A 57 4.48 -13.73 -2.89
C CYS A 57 5.90 -14.16 -2.44
N ASP A 58 6.63 -13.28 -1.75
CA ASP A 58 7.95 -13.53 -1.17
C ASP A 58 7.91 -13.79 0.36
N ASP A 59 6.74 -14.08 0.94
CA ASP A 59 6.62 -14.61 2.31
C ASP A 59 7.02 -16.09 2.33
N LEU A 60 8.32 -16.35 2.27
CA LEU A 60 8.92 -17.68 2.08
C LEU A 60 9.63 -18.15 3.35
N PRO A 61 9.68 -19.48 3.63
CA PRO A 61 10.37 -20.02 4.80
C PRO A 61 11.88 -19.70 4.86
N ASP A 62 12.51 -19.55 3.70
CA ASP A 62 13.94 -19.24 3.49
C ASP A 62 14.20 -17.76 3.17
N TYR A 63 13.24 -16.89 3.46
CA TYR A 63 13.31 -15.47 3.16
C TYR A 63 14.61 -14.79 3.64
N GLU A 64 15.08 -15.11 4.85
CA GLU A 64 16.31 -14.51 5.39
C GLU A 64 17.56 -14.93 4.60
N ASP A 65 17.63 -16.16 4.12
CA ASP A 65 18.73 -16.63 3.30
C ASP A 65 18.73 -15.96 1.91
N ILE A 66 17.55 -15.80 1.33
CA ILE A 66 17.35 -15.10 0.06
C ILE A 66 17.74 -13.63 0.20
N LEU A 67 17.27 -12.95 1.26
CA LEU A 67 17.62 -11.57 1.55
C LEU A 67 19.14 -11.39 1.71
N ALA A 68 19.78 -12.26 2.50
CA ALA A 68 21.22 -12.24 2.67
C ALA A 68 21.97 -12.50 1.34
N GLY A 69 21.42 -13.38 0.49
CA GLY A 69 21.94 -13.62 -0.85
C GLY A 69 21.86 -12.38 -1.76
N ALA A 70 20.71 -11.70 -1.74
CA ALA A 70 20.48 -10.47 -2.52
C ALA A 70 21.43 -9.34 -2.07
N CYS A 71 21.60 -9.15 -0.76
CA CYS A 71 22.54 -8.18 -0.21
C CYS A 71 23.98 -8.45 -0.64
N ARG A 72 24.46 -9.71 -0.50
CA ARG A 72 25.81 -10.10 -0.98
C ARG A 72 25.97 -9.87 -2.48
N ARG A 73 24.94 -10.14 -3.29
CA ARG A 73 25.00 -9.90 -4.75
C ARG A 73 25.16 -8.42 -5.05
N LEU A 74 24.40 -7.54 -4.39
CA LEU A 74 24.54 -6.09 -4.54
C LEU A 74 25.95 -5.60 -4.18
N GLU A 75 26.52 -6.09 -3.06
CA GLU A 75 27.91 -5.80 -2.66
C GLU A 75 28.91 -6.24 -3.73
N GLN A 76 28.78 -7.46 -4.25
CA GLN A 76 29.68 -8.03 -5.27
C GLN A 76 29.58 -7.32 -6.63
N CYS A 77 28.38 -6.81 -6.96
CA CYS A 77 28.14 -6.03 -8.18
C CYS A 77 28.45 -4.54 -8.02
N GLY A 78 29.16 -4.14 -6.95
CA GLY A 78 29.55 -2.75 -6.76
C GLY A 78 28.37 -1.79 -6.57
N GLY A 79 27.29 -2.24 -5.93
CA GLY A 79 26.09 -1.45 -5.70
C GLY A 79 25.16 -1.31 -6.91
N GLU A 80 25.41 -2.08 -7.99
CA GLU A 80 24.50 -2.15 -9.13
C GLU A 80 23.38 -3.15 -8.86
N LEU A 81 22.13 -2.62 -8.76
CA LEU A 81 20.95 -3.40 -8.43
C LEU A 81 20.35 -4.03 -9.69
N ASP A 82 20.31 -5.36 -9.73
CA ASP A 82 19.64 -6.14 -10.76
C ASP A 82 18.16 -6.34 -10.37
N ALA A 83 17.31 -5.40 -10.78
CA ALA A 83 15.89 -5.44 -10.48
C ALA A 83 15.17 -6.64 -11.12
N ASP A 84 15.63 -7.08 -12.32
CA ASP A 84 15.03 -8.23 -13.01
C ASP A 84 15.27 -9.53 -12.25
N ALA A 85 16.43 -9.71 -11.66
CA ALA A 85 16.73 -10.89 -10.84
C ALA A 85 15.95 -10.93 -9.51
N LEU A 86 15.40 -9.79 -9.07
CA LEU A 86 14.66 -9.66 -7.81
C LEU A 86 13.15 -9.50 -8.00
N ARG A 87 12.63 -9.67 -9.24
CA ARG A 87 11.19 -9.50 -9.52
C ARG A 87 10.29 -10.36 -8.64
N ASP A 88 10.72 -11.58 -8.32
CA ASP A 88 9.93 -12.51 -7.48
C ASP A 88 10.06 -12.25 -5.98
N TYR A 89 10.86 -11.23 -5.61
CA TYR A 89 11.09 -10.82 -4.22
C TYR A 89 10.81 -9.32 -4.04
N PRO A 90 9.54 -8.91 -4.17
CA PRO A 90 9.15 -7.49 -4.20
C PRO A 90 9.59 -6.70 -2.96
N SER A 91 9.50 -7.31 -1.78
CA SER A 91 9.88 -6.64 -0.53
C SER A 91 11.40 -6.46 -0.41
N ILE A 92 12.19 -7.40 -0.93
CA ILE A 92 13.66 -7.30 -0.96
C ILE A 92 14.06 -6.22 -1.95
N LEU A 93 13.48 -6.23 -3.16
CA LEU A 93 13.75 -5.21 -4.17
C LEU A 93 13.42 -3.82 -3.64
N PHE A 94 12.25 -3.64 -3.03
CA PHE A 94 11.85 -2.37 -2.42
C PHE A 94 12.86 -1.88 -1.36
N GLY A 95 13.30 -2.79 -0.46
CA GLY A 95 14.28 -2.46 0.58
C GLY A 95 15.62 -2.02 0.02
N LEU A 96 16.13 -2.72 -1.01
CA LEU A 96 17.42 -2.39 -1.65
C LEU A 96 17.34 -1.09 -2.45
N GLU A 97 16.26 -0.87 -3.23
CA GLU A 97 16.03 0.39 -3.96
C GLU A 97 16.02 1.59 -3.02
N THR A 98 15.31 1.46 -1.90
CA THR A 98 15.16 2.56 -0.93
C THR A 98 16.44 2.79 -0.14
N ALA A 99 17.18 1.74 0.26
CA ALA A 99 18.47 1.87 0.91
C ALA A 99 19.51 2.57 0.02
N LEU A 100 19.59 2.18 -1.25
CA LEU A 100 20.47 2.83 -2.24
C LEU A 100 20.10 4.30 -2.41
N ARG A 101 18.83 4.60 -2.59
CA ARG A 101 18.38 5.98 -2.76
C ARG A 101 18.67 6.82 -1.52
N HIS A 102 18.43 6.31 -0.33
CA HIS A 102 18.74 7.02 0.93
C HIS A 102 20.24 7.26 1.09
N LEU A 103 21.10 6.29 0.73
CA LEU A 103 22.55 6.49 0.71
C LEU A 103 22.97 7.63 -0.22
N LEU A 104 22.41 7.65 -1.43
CA LEU A 104 22.73 8.65 -2.45
C LEU A 104 22.30 10.06 -2.05
N THR A 105 21.10 10.21 -1.51
CA THR A 105 20.57 11.51 -1.06
C THR A 105 21.20 11.96 0.25
N GLY A 106 21.52 11.01 1.15
CA GLY A 106 21.98 11.29 2.51
C GLY A 106 20.92 11.95 3.39
N SER A 107 19.65 11.83 3.03
CA SER A 107 18.49 12.46 3.70
C SER A 107 17.25 11.60 3.54
N TRP A 108 16.32 11.71 4.48
CA TRP A 108 14.99 11.11 4.39
C TRP A 108 14.10 11.76 3.31
N ALA A 109 14.45 12.92 2.78
CA ALA A 109 13.92 13.51 1.56
C ALA A 109 14.52 12.77 0.34
N LEU A 110 13.89 11.67 -0.06
CA LEU A 110 14.43 10.75 -1.08
C LEU A 110 14.28 11.28 -2.52
N TYR A 111 13.36 12.21 -2.75
CA TYR A 111 13.11 12.84 -4.04
C TYR A 111 12.92 14.34 -3.85
N ASP A 112 13.28 15.14 -4.85
CA ASP A 112 13.07 16.59 -4.83
C ASP A 112 11.63 16.91 -5.28
N THR A 113 10.73 17.07 -4.30
CA THR A 113 9.30 17.33 -4.49
C THR A 113 8.81 18.37 -3.49
N ASP A 114 7.66 18.97 -3.73
CA ASP A 114 7.02 19.88 -2.78
C ASP A 114 6.69 19.18 -1.45
N PHE A 115 6.41 17.87 -1.48
CA PHE A 115 6.23 17.06 -0.28
C PHE A 115 7.50 16.98 0.55
N SER A 116 8.63 16.61 -0.05
CA SER A 116 9.92 16.49 0.64
C SER A 116 10.45 17.81 1.18
N GLN A 117 9.98 18.92 0.61
CA GLN A 117 10.29 20.27 1.04
C GLN A 117 9.31 20.83 2.09
N GLY A 118 8.33 20.01 2.54
CA GLY A 118 7.28 20.43 3.47
C GLY A 118 6.29 21.47 2.94
N LYS A 119 6.26 21.70 1.62
CA LYS A 119 5.40 22.70 0.96
C LYS A 119 4.02 22.17 0.64
N ALA A 120 3.87 20.87 0.39
CA ALA A 120 2.61 20.21 0.08
C ALA A 120 2.46 18.90 0.86
N GLY A 121 1.22 18.61 1.31
CA GLY A 121 0.86 17.31 1.85
C GLY A 121 0.28 16.40 0.79
N ILE A 122 0.41 15.08 0.98
CA ILE A 122 -0.23 14.07 0.15
C ILE A 122 -1.64 13.81 0.72
N PRO A 123 -2.73 13.99 -0.05
CA PRO A 123 -4.06 13.61 0.41
C PRO A 123 -4.13 12.10 0.72
N ILE A 124 -4.70 11.74 1.86
CA ILE A 124 -4.80 10.35 2.32
C ILE A 124 -6.23 9.99 2.72
N ASN A 125 -6.57 8.71 2.59
CA ASN A 125 -7.81 8.21 3.15
C ASN A 125 -7.67 7.84 4.63
N GLY A 126 -8.73 8.04 5.39
CA GLY A 126 -8.89 7.44 6.71
C GLY A 126 -9.24 5.95 6.57
N LEU A 127 -8.47 5.07 7.21
CA LEU A 127 -8.72 3.63 7.19
C LEU A 127 -9.55 3.21 8.40
N ILE A 128 -10.63 2.47 8.15
CA ILE A 128 -11.47 1.84 9.18
C ILE A 128 -11.28 0.32 9.07
N TRP A 129 -10.61 -0.24 10.09
CA TRP A 129 -10.44 -1.68 10.22
C TRP A 129 -11.75 -2.38 10.56
N MET A 130 -11.86 -3.65 10.20
CA MET A 130 -12.98 -4.49 10.56
C MET A 130 -13.21 -4.53 12.08
N GLY A 131 -14.46 -4.58 12.47
CA GLY A 131 -14.93 -4.65 13.86
C GLY A 131 -16.42 -4.91 13.87
N ASP A 132 -17.03 -4.90 15.07
CA ASP A 132 -18.49 -4.83 15.18
C ASP A 132 -19.02 -3.45 14.74
N PHE A 133 -20.33 -3.35 14.60
CA PHE A 133 -21.00 -2.14 14.11
C PHE A 133 -20.64 -0.88 14.93
N ASP A 134 -20.73 -0.96 16.26
CA ASP A 134 -20.50 0.19 17.15
C ASP A 134 -19.03 0.64 17.11
N THR A 135 -18.09 -0.31 17.08
CA THR A 135 -16.67 -0.03 16.95
C THR A 135 -16.34 0.63 15.62
N MET A 136 -16.90 0.15 14.52
CA MET A 136 -16.68 0.75 13.20
C MET A 136 -17.28 2.15 13.12
N LEU A 137 -18.48 2.35 13.66
CA LEU A 137 -19.14 3.66 13.69
C LEU A 137 -18.30 4.68 14.47
N SER A 138 -17.85 4.34 15.68
CA SER A 138 -16.99 5.22 16.49
C SER A 138 -15.71 5.61 15.75
N ARG A 139 -15.06 4.66 15.07
CA ARG A 139 -13.84 4.93 14.27
C ARG A 139 -14.11 5.87 13.08
N ILE A 140 -15.29 5.75 12.46
CA ILE A 140 -15.70 6.64 11.37
C ILE A 140 -15.88 8.07 11.92
N GLU A 141 -16.61 8.22 13.02
CA GLU A 141 -16.83 9.52 13.66
C GLU A 141 -15.50 10.19 14.07
N GLU A 142 -14.55 9.41 14.61
CA GLU A 142 -13.20 9.89 14.92
C GLU A 142 -12.47 10.41 13.67
N LYS A 143 -12.50 9.67 12.55
CA LYS A 143 -11.86 10.09 11.30
C LYS A 143 -12.49 11.33 10.72
N MET A 144 -13.81 11.44 10.81
CA MET A 144 -14.56 12.61 10.33
C MET A 144 -14.25 13.85 11.18
N ALA A 145 -14.25 13.68 12.51
CA ALA A 145 -13.86 14.76 13.44
C ALA A 145 -12.40 15.21 13.20
N ALA A 146 -11.51 14.30 12.79
CA ALA A 146 -10.15 14.61 12.40
C ALA A 146 -10.05 15.30 11.02
N GLY A 147 -11.15 15.42 10.26
CA GLY A 147 -11.23 16.16 9.00
C GLY A 147 -10.93 15.36 7.73
N PHE A 148 -10.97 14.03 7.80
CA PHE A 148 -10.82 13.18 6.61
C PHE A 148 -12.01 13.35 5.65
N ARG A 149 -11.72 13.52 4.37
CA ARG A 149 -12.70 13.62 3.27
C ARG A 149 -12.84 12.34 2.45
N CYS A 150 -11.93 11.40 2.60
CA CYS A 150 -12.02 10.07 2.03
C CYS A 150 -11.87 9.04 3.15
N ILE A 151 -12.81 8.10 3.23
CA ILE A 151 -12.81 7.02 4.23
C ILE A 151 -12.88 5.69 3.49
N LYS A 152 -11.93 4.80 3.80
CA LYS A 152 -11.91 3.42 3.32
C LYS A 152 -12.33 2.47 4.43
N LEU A 153 -13.42 1.73 4.22
CA LEU A 153 -13.92 0.72 5.16
C LEU A 153 -13.55 -0.67 4.69
N LYS A 154 -12.98 -1.46 5.59
CA LYS A 154 -12.85 -2.91 5.37
C LYS A 154 -14.21 -3.57 5.59
N ILE A 155 -14.65 -4.40 4.63
CA ILE A 155 -15.92 -5.14 4.67
C ILE A 155 -15.68 -6.64 4.46
N GLY A 156 -16.71 -7.47 4.69
CA GLY A 156 -16.63 -8.93 4.53
C GLY A 156 -16.33 -9.70 5.81
N ALA A 157 -16.36 -9.04 7.00
CA ALA A 157 -16.15 -9.70 8.30
C ALA A 157 -17.43 -9.89 9.09
N ILE A 158 -18.41 -8.99 8.94
CA ILE A 158 -19.74 -9.07 9.55
C ILE A 158 -20.79 -9.38 8.49
N GLY A 159 -22.04 -9.51 8.89
CA GLY A 159 -23.13 -9.74 7.95
C GLY A 159 -23.28 -8.61 6.93
N PHE A 160 -23.45 -8.93 5.65
CA PHE A 160 -23.55 -7.93 4.58
C PHE A 160 -24.66 -6.89 4.83
N GLU A 161 -25.76 -7.28 5.46
CA GLU A 161 -26.83 -6.35 5.83
C GLU A 161 -26.39 -5.34 6.91
N GLU A 162 -25.57 -5.77 7.84
CA GLU A 162 -24.99 -4.90 8.87
C GLU A 162 -23.98 -3.92 8.25
N GLU A 163 -23.16 -4.37 7.30
CA GLU A 163 -22.25 -3.51 6.53
C GLU A 163 -23.00 -2.45 5.73
N LEU A 164 -24.09 -2.84 5.05
CA LEU A 164 -24.96 -1.91 4.35
C LEU A 164 -25.65 -0.92 5.31
N ALA A 165 -26.08 -1.36 6.48
CA ALA A 165 -26.68 -0.48 7.48
C ALA A 165 -25.68 0.57 7.97
N LEU A 166 -24.42 0.17 8.19
CA LEU A 166 -23.34 1.09 8.56
C LEU A 166 -23.07 2.14 7.46
N LEU A 167 -22.96 1.71 6.22
CA LEU A 167 -22.73 2.59 5.07
C LEU A 167 -23.93 3.55 4.86
N ARG A 168 -25.17 3.07 5.00
CA ARG A 168 -26.38 3.91 4.97
C ARG A 168 -26.39 4.94 6.09
N HIS A 169 -25.96 4.56 7.29
CA HIS A 169 -25.85 5.49 8.41
C HIS A 169 -24.89 6.64 8.07
N ILE A 170 -23.73 6.33 7.49
CA ILE A 170 -22.78 7.37 7.07
C ILE A 170 -23.44 8.29 6.02
N ARG A 171 -24.06 7.71 4.98
CA ARG A 171 -24.72 8.48 3.92
C ARG A 171 -25.90 9.31 4.37
N ALA A 172 -26.60 8.89 5.44
CA ALA A 172 -27.68 9.69 6.05
C ALA A 172 -27.15 11.00 6.68
N HIS A 173 -25.89 11.03 7.09
CA HIS A 173 -25.27 12.20 7.74
C HIS A 173 -24.36 12.99 6.79
N PHE A 174 -23.78 12.34 5.77
CA PHE A 174 -22.79 12.92 4.86
C PHE A 174 -23.04 12.50 3.42
N SER A 175 -23.25 13.49 2.58
CA SER A 175 -23.37 13.29 1.13
C SER A 175 -22.07 12.78 0.49
N SER A 176 -22.17 12.23 -0.70
CA SER A 176 -21.01 11.82 -1.50
C SER A 176 -20.11 12.99 -1.91
N ARG A 177 -20.61 14.23 -1.85
CA ARG A 177 -19.83 15.45 -2.10
C ARG A 177 -18.99 15.88 -0.89
N GLU A 178 -19.40 15.50 0.32
CA GLU A 178 -18.69 15.83 1.55
C GLU A 178 -17.65 14.77 1.90
N ILE A 179 -18.00 13.49 1.72
CA ILE A 179 -17.12 12.35 2.03
C ILE A 179 -17.13 11.33 0.91
N GLU A 180 -15.97 11.09 0.33
CA GLU A 180 -15.72 9.94 -0.53
C GLU A 180 -15.65 8.67 0.32
N LEU A 181 -16.44 7.66 -0.03
CA LEU A 181 -16.39 6.34 0.60
C LEU A 181 -15.82 5.32 -0.37
N ARG A 182 -14.83 4.57 0.09
CA ARG A 182 -14.28 3.37 -0.55
C ARG A 182 -14.54 2.18 0.36
N VAL A 183 -14.78 1.03 -0.21
CA VAL A 183 -14.88 -0.22 0.54
C VAL A 183 -13.84 -1.22 0.03
N ASP A 184 -13.37 -2.09 0.91
CA ASP A 184 -12.38 -3.10 0.59
C ASP A 184 -12.85 -4.45 1.14
N ALA A 185 -13.17 -5.36 0.23
CA ALA A 185 -13.70 -6.68 0.56
C ALA A 185 -12.60 -7.74 0.76
N ASN A 186 -11.35 -7.47 0.36
CA ASN A 186 -10.24 -8.43 0.39
C ASN A 186 -10.62 -9.82 -0.15
N GLY A 187 -11.44 -9.87 -1.20
CA GLY A 187 -11.91 -11.10 -1.84
C GLY A 187 -12.96 -11.89 -1.07
N ALA A 188 -13.72 -11.24 -0.18
CA ALA A 188 -14.69 -11.93 0.68
C ALA A 188 -15.97 -12.40 -0.04
N PHE A 189 -16.32 -11.80 -1.19
CA PHE A 189 -17.54 -12.18 -1.89
C PHE A 189 -17.34 -13.44 -2.74
N SER A 190 -18.36 -14.27 -2.83
CA SER A 190 -18.36 -15.35 -3.82
C SER A 190 -18.69 -14.78 -5.22
N PRO A 191 -18.18 -15.37 -6.32
CA PRO A 191 -18.56 -14.94 -7.66
C PRO A 191 -20.06 -14.97 -7.94
N ALA A 192 -20.79 -15.86 -7.27
CA ALA A 192 -22.22 -16.05 -7.49
C ALA A 192 -23.06 -14.89 -6.93
N ASP A 193 -22.68 -14.31 -5.80
CA ASP A 193 -23.41 -13.24 -5.12
C ASP A 193 -22.77 -11.84 -5.28
N ALA A 194 -21.55 -11.79 -5.83
CA ALA A 194 -20.79 -10.53 -5.95
C ALA A 194 -21.56 -9.44 -6.71
N MET A 195 -22.15 -9.77 -7.87
CA MET A 195 -22.87 -8.80 -8.68
C MET A 195 -24.08 -8.20 -7.97
N GLU A 196 -24.82 -9.01 -7.21
CA GLU A 196 -25.98 -8.52 -6.44
C GLU A 196 -25.51 -7.57 -5.34
N LYS A 197 -24.44 -7.94 -4.61
CA LYS A 197 -23.85 -7.08 -3.57
C LYS A 197 -23.31 -5.78 -4.14
N LEU A 198 -22.61 -5.81 -5.29
CA LEU A 198 -22.10 -4.62 -5.98
C LEU A 198 -23.21 -3.65 -6.38
N LYS A 199 -24.35 -4.16 -6.89
CA LYS A 199 -25.52 -3.33 -7.19
C LYS A 199 -26.07 -2.62 -5.96
N ARG A 200 -26.20 -3.33 -4.85
CA ARG A 200 -26.69 -2.74 -3.59
C ARG A 200 -25.73 -1.74 -2.99
N LEU A 201 -24.43 -1.99 -3.08
CA LEU A 201 -23.40 -1.05 -2.65
C LEU A 201 -23.38 0.22 -3.52
N SER A 202 -23.62 0.08 -4.83
CA SER A 202 -23.64 1.23 -5.76
C SER A 202 -24.74 2.24 -5.44
N GLU A 203 -25.86 1.81 -4.82
CA GLU A 203 -26.95 2.70 -4.37
C GLU A 203 -26.49 3.71 -3.29
N LEU A 204 -25.33 3.46 -2.69
CA LEU A 204 -24.74 4.30 -1.64
C LEU A 204 -23.71 5.31 -2.14
N GLU A 205 -23.65 5.53 -3.44
CA GLU A 205 -22.71 6.48 -4.08
C GLU A 205 -21.25 6.30 -3.60
N LEU A 206 -20.79 5.04 -3.52
CA LEU A 206 -19.40 4.72 -3.20
C LEU A 206 -18.50 5.03 -4.39
N HIS A 207 -17.27 5.46 -4.13
CA HIS A 207 -16.27 5.70 -5.17
C HIS A 207 -15.86 4.39 -5.85
N SER A 208 -15.54 3.38 -5.06
CA SER A 208 -15.05 2.09 -5.56
C SER A 208 -15.14 0.99 -4.51
N ILE A 209 -15.06 -0.25 -4.99
CA ILE A 209 -14.80 -1.44 -4.17
C ILE A 209 -13.44 -2.04 -4.54
N GLU A 210 -12.63 -2.34 -3.52
CA GLU A 210 -11.34 -3.01 -3.68
C GLU A 210 -11.54 -4.52 -3.54
N GLN A 211 -11.01 -5.29 -4.50
CA GLN A 211 -10.94 -6.74 -4.56
C GLN A 211 -12.23 -7.45 -4.07
N PRO A 212 -13.35 -7.38 -4.82
CA PRO A 212 -14.63 -7.96 -4.39
C PRO A 212 -14.60 -9.48 -4.25
N ILE A 213 -13.96 -10.21 -5.18
CA ILE A 213 -13.79 -11.66 -5.16
C ILE A 213 -12.31 -12.03 -5.01
N ARG A 214 -12.03 -13.28 -4.64
CA ARG A 214 -10.66 -13.79 -4.47
C ARG A 214 -9.86 -13.66 -5.77
N ALA A 215 -8.59 -13.27 -5.62
CA ALA A 215 -7.63 -13.23 -6.72
C ALA A 215 -7.48 -14.58 -7.45
N GLY A 216 -7.07 -14.53 -8.72
CA GLY A 216 -6.89 -15.69 -9.58
C GLY A 216 -8.14 -16.08 -10.37
N GLN A 217 -9.26 -15.35 -10.24
CA GLN A 217 -10.53 -15.60 -10.94
C GLN A 217 -10.74 -14.55 -12.05
N TRP A 218 -9.81 -14.45 -12.98
CA TRP A 218 -9.75 -13.35 -13.96
C TRP A 218 -11.00 -13.22 -14.82
N GLU A 219 -11.59 -14.33 -15.27
CA GLU A 219 -12.80 -14.30 -16.10
C GLU A 219 -14.00 -13.74 -15.33
N GLU A 220 -14.16 -14.15 -14.07
CA GLU A 220 -15.22 -13.66 -13.21
C GLU A 220 -14.99 -12.17 -12.83
N MET A 221 -13.75 -11.81 -12.50
CA MET A 221 -13.38 -10.43 -12.19
C MET A 221 -13.58 -9.51 -13.41
N ALA A 222 -13.25 -9.98 -14.61
CA ALA A 222 -13.46 -9.24 -15.86
C ALA A 222 -14.96 -8.98 -16.12
N ARG A 223 -15.83 -9.97 -15.89
CA ARG A 223 -17.28 -9.78 -15.97
C ARG A 223 -17.77 -8.76 -14.95
N LEU A 224 -17.29 -8.87 -13.71
CA LEU A 224 -17.66 -7.91 -12.67
C LEU A 224 -17.18 -6.49 -13.04
N ALA A 225 -15.95 -6.34 -13.53
CA ALA A 225 -15.41 -5.05 -13.94
C ALA A 225 -16.16 -4.42 -15.11
N ALA A 226 -16.66 -5.23 -16.05
CA ALA A 226 -17.44 -4.76 -17.20
C ALA A 226 -18.89 -4.37 -16.83
N ASP A 227 -19.55 -5.14 -15.96
CA ASP A 227 -20.99 -5.06 -15.74
C ASP A 227 -21.39 -4.38 -14.43
N SER A 228 -20.44 -4.19 -13.50
CA SER A 228 -20.73 -3.59 -12.19
C SER A 228 -21.03 -2.10 -12.30
N PRO A 229 -22.12 -1.61 -11.66
CA PRO A 229 -22.38 -0.19 -11.53
C PRO A 229 -21.43 0.51 -10.52
N LEU A 230 -20.73 -0.26 -9.67
CA LEU A 230 -19.73 0.23 -8.73
C LEU A 230 -18.33 -0.03 -9.30
N PRO A 231 -17.46 1.00 -9.46
CA PRO A 231 -16.11 0.82 -9.96
C PRO A 231 -15.29 -0.15 -9.11
N ILE A 232 -14.50 -1.01 -9.76
CA ILE A 232 -13.67 -2.03 -9.12
C ILE A 232 -12.21 -1.60 -9.14
N ALA A 233 -11.54 -1.77 -7.99
CA ALA A 233 -10.11 -1.62 -7.82
C ALA A 233 -9.47 -2.99 -7.53
N LEU A 234 -8.41 -3.34 -8.25
CA LEU A 234 -7.65 -4.57 -7.99
C LEU A 234 -6.54 -4.30 -6.97
N ASP A 235 -6.38 -5.18 -6.00
CA ASP A 235 -5.30 -5.19 -5.00
C ASP A 235 -4.57 -6.54 -5.03
N GLU A 236 -5.13 -7.56 -4.40
CA GLU A 236 -4.49 -8.87 -4.31
C GLU A 236 -4.30 -9.57 -5.65
N GLU A 237 -5.05 -9.17 -6.67
CA GLU A 237 -4.87 -9.67 -8.03
C GLU A 237 -3.49 -9.34 -8.61
N LEU A 238 -2.87 -8.25 -8.16
CA LEU A 238 -1.58 -7.78 -8.65
C LEU A 238 -0.40 -8.55 -8.05
N ILE A 239 -0.60 -9.20 -6.90
CA ILE A 239 0.46 -9.89 -6.15
C ILE A 239 0.97 -11.10 -6.94
N GLY A 240 2.30 -11.20 -7.10
CA GLY A 240 2.94 -12.27 -7.87
C GLY A 240 2.92 -12.05 -9.39
N CYS A 241 2.26 -10.97 -9.87
CA CYS A 241 2.32 -10.57 -11.26
C CYS A 241 3.51 -9.64 -11.51
N ASN A 242 4.72 -10.21 -11.48
CA ASN A 242 5.96 -9.43 -11.32
C ASN A 242 6.62 -9.02 -12.65
N THR A 243 6.23 -9.63 -13.77
CA THR A 243 6.83 -9.30 -15.09
C THR A 243 6.00 -8.24 -15.84
N PRO A 244 6.64 -7.36 -16.65
CA PRO A 244 5.92 -6.38 -17.46
C PRO A 244 4.88 -6.99 -18.39
N GLU A 245 5.17 -8.17 -18.95
CA GLU A 245 4.22 -8.91 -19.79
C GLU A 245 3.02 -9.42 -18.99
N GLY A 246 3.26 -9.99 -17.80
CA GLY A 246 2.20 -10.44 -16.88
C GLY A 246 1.27 -9.29 -16.49
N LYS A 247 1.82 -8.15 -16.09
CA LYS A 247 1.08 -6.93 -15.75
C LYS A 247 0.18 -6.49 -16.89
N ARG A 248 0.72 -6.41 -18.10
CA ARG A 248 -0.03 -6.07 -19.32
C ARG A 248 -1.15 -7.06 -19.60
N LYS A 249 -0.87 -8.37 -19.49
CA LYS A 249 -1.85 -9.43 -19.70
C LYS A 249 -3.00 -9.34 -18.69
N LEU A 250 -2.68 -9.15 -17.41
CA LEU A 250 -3.68 -9.01 -16.34
C LEU A 250 -4.61 -7.82 -16.59
N LEU A 251 -4.04 -6.62 -16.79
CA LEU A 251 -4.85 -5.42 -17.02
C LEU A 251 -5.66 -5.49 -18.31
N SER A 252 -5.13 -6.14 -19.35
CA SER A 252 -5.90 -6.35 -20.60
C SER A 252 -7.01 -7.37 -20.45
N ALA A 253 -6.86 -8.38 -19.61
CA ALA A 253 -7.86 -9.41 -19.40
C ALA A 253 -9.01 -8.93 -18.52
N ILE A 254 -8.72 -8.22 -17.44
CA ILE A 254 -9.73 -7.80 -16.45
C ILE A 254 -10.30 -6.41 -16.78
N ASN A 255 -9.45 -5.48 -17.21
CA ASN A 255 -9.79 -4.08 -17.52
C ASN A 255 -10.56 -3.39 -16.38
N PRO A 256 -10.00 -3.31 -15.16
CA PRO A 256 -10.64 -2.70 -14.01
C PRO A 256 -10.70 -1.18 -14.14
N GLN A 257 -11.47 -0.50 -13.30
CA GLN A 257 -11.48 0.96 -13.24
C GLN A 257 -10.28 1.51 -12.49
N TYR A 258 -9.77 0.76 -11.49
CA TYR A 258 -8.63 1.17 -10.67
C TYR A 258 -7.71 0.01 -10.32
N ILE A 259 -6.47 0.34 -9.94
CA ILE A 259 -5.54 -0.57 -9.28
C ILE A 259 -4.97 0.08 -8.01
N VAL A 260 -4.67 -0.75 -7.01
CA VAL A 260 -4.08 -0.33 -5.72
C VAL A 260 -2.64 -0.80 -5.66
N LEU A 261 -1.69 0.12 -5.49
CA LEU A 261 -0.27 -0.17 -5.60
C LEU A 261 0.40 -0.19 -4.24
N LYS A 262 1.11 -1.26 -3.96
CA LYS A 262 1.92 -1.48 -2.75
C LYS A 262 3.34 -1.88 -3.19
N PRO A 263 4.32 -0.96 -3.24
CA PRO A 263 5.63 -1.26 -3.80
C PRO A 263 6.30 -2.51 -3.21
N SER A 264 6.19 -2.71 -1.90
CA SER A 264 6.74 -3.89 -1.22
C SER A 264 6.07 -5.23 -1.58
N LEU A 265 4.91 -5.21 -2.28
CA LEU A 265 4.19 -6.39 -2.77
C LEU A 265 4.21 -6.53 -4.29
N HIS A 266 4.49 -5.44 -5.02
CA HIS A 266 4.25 -5.35 -6.47
C HIS A 266 5.52 -5.13 -7.29
N GLY A 267 6.69 -5.54 -6.76
CA GLY A 267 7.96 -5.50 -7.49
C GLY A 267 8.80 -4.26 -7.20
N GLY A 268 8.76 -3.75 -5.96
CA GLY A 268 9.51 -2.56 -5.57
C GLY A 268 8.97 -1.28 -6.22
N ILE A 269 9.76 -0.22 -6.17
CA ILE A 269 9.48 1.04 -6.87
C ILE A 269 9.52 0.83 -8.39
N CYS A 270 10.46 0.04 -8.88
CA CYS A 270 10.57 -0.32 -10.29
C CYS A 270 9.26 -0.97 -10.79
N GLY A 271 8.79 -2.00 -10.09
CA GLY A 271 7.54 -2.68 -10.42
C GLY A 271 6.31 -1.80 -10.29
N GLY A 272 6.28 -0.89 -9.30
CA GLY A 272 5.24 0.12 -9.14
C GLY A 272 5.16 1.07 -10.35
N ASN A 273 6.30 1.55 -10.83
CA ASN A 273 6.38 2.39 -12.04
C ASN A 273 5.88 1.65 -13.29
N GLU A 274 6.20 0.36 -13.43
CA GLU A 274 5.68 -0.46 -14.53
C GLU A 274 4.17 -0.61 -14.49
N TRP A 275 3.58 -0.83 -13.29
CA TRP A 275 2.13 -0.89 -13.11
C TRP A 275 1.45 0.42 -13.49
N ILE A 276 1.99 1.56 -13.03
CA ILE A 276 1.47 2.89 -13.36
C ILE A 276 1.49 3.10 -14.88
N ALA A 277 2.64 2.84 -15.52
CA ALA A 277 2.78 3.01 -16.97
C ALA A 277 1.80 2.14 -17.78
N GLU A 278 1.52 0.90 -17.32
CA GLU A 278 0.55 0.03 -18.00
C GLU A 278 -0.90 0.42 -17.72
N ALA A 279 -1.20 0.94 -16.51
CA ALA A 279 -2.53 1.44 -16.15
C ALA A 279 -2.89 2.72 -16.94
N GLU A 280 -1.99 3.69 -17.01
CA GLU A 280 -2.19 4.96 -17.72
C GLU A 280 -2.45 4.75 -19.22
N LYS A 281 -1.74 3.82 -19.87
CA LYS A 281 -1.99 3.44 -21.28
C LYS A 281 -3.41 2.97 -21.53
N ARG A 282 -4.12 2.51 -20.50
CA ARG A 282 -5.48 1.94 -20.55
C ARG A 282 -6.51 2.83 -19.90
N HIS A 283 -6.11 4.02 -19.44
CA HIS A 283 -6.98 4.93 -18.68
C HIS A 283 -7.53 4.29 -17.38
N ILE A 284 -6.77 3.36 -16.79
CA ILE A 284 -7.07 2.77 -15.48
C ILE A 284 -6.50 3.69 -14.41
N GLY A 285 -7.36 4.14 -13.49
CA GLY A 285 -6.95 4.93 -12.35
C GLY A 285 -6.12 4.11 -11.35
N TRP A 286 -5.35 4.77 -10.51
CA TRP A 286 -4.54 4.09 -9.52
C TRP A 286 -4.31 4.96 -8.28
N TRP A 287 -4.06 4.32 -7.16
CA TRP A 287 -3.53 4.98 -5.96
C TRP A 287 -2.54 4.07 -5.25
N ILE A 288 -1.69 4.71 -4.44
CA ILE A 288 -0.61 4.06 -3.70
C ILE A 288 -1.05 3.87 -2.25
N THR A 289 -0.72 2.74 -1.67
CA THR A 289 -0.94 2.44 -0.25
C THR A 289 0.26 1.69 0.34
N SER A 290 0.38 1.72 1.65
CA SER A 290 1.35 0.88 2.36
C SER A 290 0.83 -0.55 2.53
N ALA A 291 1.75 -1.49 2.72
CA ALA A 291 1.49 -2.86 3.15
C ALA A 291 1.87 -3.06 4.63
N LEU A 292 1.58 -2.08 5.47
CA LEU A 292 1.88 -2.07 6.91
C LEU A 292 3.40 -2.10 7.19
N GLU A 293 4.16 -1.38 6.43
CA GLU A 293 5.58 -1.12 6.71
C GLU A 293 5.73 -0.23 7.95
N SER A 294 6.94 -0.21 8.52
CA SER A 294 7.31 0.81 9.50
C SER A 294 7.35 2.19 8.84
N ASN A 295 7.62 3.22 9.63
CA ASN A 295 7.76 4.57 9.10
C ASN A 295 8.94 4.71 8.11
N ILE A 296 9.92 3.80 8.10
CA ILE A 296 11.00 3.79 7.09
C ILE A 296 10.42 3.48 5.72
N GLY A 297 9.71 2.35 5.60
CA GLY A 297 9.07 1.97 4.35
C GLY A 297 7.94 2.94 3.96
N LEU A 298 7.14 3.39 4.93
CA LEU A 298 6.08 4.38 4.69
C LEU A 298 6.64 5.69 4.13
N ASN A 299 7.76 6.20 4.69
CA ASN A 299 8.43 7.39 4.15
C ASN A 299 8.87 7.16 2.70
N ALA A 300 9.52 6.04 2.41
CA ALA A 300 9.96 5.74 1.06
C ALA A 300 8.80 5.69 0.07
N ILE A 301 7.67 5.08 0.46
CA ILE A 301 6.44 5.04 -0.36
C ILE A 301 5.87 6.45 -0.55
N ALA A 302 5.80 7.26 0.51
CA ALA A 302 5.27 8.63 0.45
C ALA A 302 6.14 9.54 -0.43
N GLN A 303 7.47 9.45 -0.30
CA GLN A 303 8.41 10.20 -1.10
C GLN A 303 8.30 9.83 -2.60
N TRP A 304 8.17 8.53 -2.91
CA TRP A 304 7.93 8.08 -4.29
C TRP A 304 6.55 8.51 -4.80
N CYS A 305 5.50 8.37 -3.98
CA CYS A 305 4.14 8.80 -4.31
C CYS A 305 4.10 10.28 -4.71
N ALA A 306 4.84 11.13 -4.01
CA ALA A 306 4.90 12.57 -4.27
C ALA A 306 5.57 12.95 -5.61
N THR A 307 6.19 11.99 -6.31
CA THR A 307 6.74 12.23 -7.66
C THR A 307 5.67 12.25 -8.75
N PHE A 308 4.44 11.87 -8.42
CA PHE A 308 3.31 11.82 -9.34
C PHE A 308 2.29 12.91 -9.05
N ASP A 309 1.70 13.46 -10.10
CA ASP A 309 0.55 14.36 -9.98
C ASP A 309 -0.76 13.53 -9.97
N ASN A 310 -1.03 12.89 -8.85
CA ASN A 310 -2.23 12.07 -8.64
C ASN A 310 -3.12 12.71 -7.58
N PRO A 311 -4.31 13.24 -7.94
CA PRO A 311 -5.19 13.94 -7.01
C PRO A 311 -5.99 12.99 -6.09
N LEU A 312 -5.98 11.68 -6.34
CA LEU A 312 -6.75 10.72 -5.55
C LEU A 312 -6.15 10.60 -4.14
N PRO A 313 -6.98 10.48 -3.09
CA PRO A 313 -6.49 10.16 -1.75
C PRO A 313 -5.76 8.83 -1.71
N GLN A 314 -4.54 8.83 -1.14
CA GLN A 314 -3.63 7.70 -1.06
C GLN A 314 -3.80 6.94 0.26
N GLY A 315 -3.40 5.67 0.30
CA GLY A 315 -3.51 4.83 1.50
C GLY A 315 -2.27 4.90 2.41
N LEU A 316 -1.81 6.11 2.76
CA LEU A 316 -0.54 6.33 3.47
C LEU A 316 -0.72 6.77 4.94
N GLY A 317 -1.90 6.57 5.51
CA GLY A 317 -2.19 6.93 6.91
C GLY A 317 -1.79 5.87 7.94
N THR A 318 -0.84 4.98 7.66
CA THR A 318 -0.51 3.80 8.49
C THR A 318 0.63 4.02 9.49
N GLY A 319 1.28 5.17 9.49
CA GLY A 319 2.45 5.45 10.35
C GLY A 319 2.19 5.37 11.87
N LEU A 320 0.95 5.46 12.30
CA LEU A 320 0.58 5.44 13.72
C LEU A 320 0.14 4.07 14.24
N LEU A 321 0.27 3.02 13.44
CA LEU A 321 -0.26 1.67 13.79
C LEU A 321 0.56 0.94 14.87
N PHE A 322 1.86 1.23 15.00
CA PHE A 322 2.75 0.52 15.89
C PHE A 322 3.06 1.29 17.18
N THR A 323 3.32 0.55 18.26
CA THR A 323 3.74 1.12 19.56
C THR A 323 5.22 1.50 19.58
N ASP A 324 6.02 0.82 18.76
CA ASP A 324 7.48 0.82 18.70
C ASP A 324 8.00 1.14 17.29
N ASN A 325 7.31 2.01 16.58
CA ASN A 325 7.69 2.45 15.25
C ASN A 325 8.96 3.34 15.29
N VAL A 326 9.64 3.44 14.16
CA VAL A 326 10.78 4.35 13.99
C VAL A 326 10.28 5.79 13.89
N GLU A 327 10.93 6.70 14.60
CA GLU A 327 10.67 8.14 14.44
C GLU A 327 11.08 8.58 13.04
N MET A 328 10.18 9.28 12.37
CA MET A 328 10.38 9.81 11.03
C MET A 328 9.71 11.18 10.92
N PRO A 329 10.20 12.07 10.07
CA PRO A 329 9.61 13.39 9.86
C PRO A 329 8.31 13.31 9.05
N LEU A 330 7.37 12.46 9.49
CA LEU A 330 6.06 12.26 8.89
C LEU A 330 4.97 12.63 9.89
N GLU A 331 4.04 13.46 9.48
CA GLU A 331 2.90 13.88 10.29
C GLU A 331 1.61 13.83 9.50
N VAL A 332 0.55 13.33 10.11
CA VAL A 332 -0.80 13.41 9.55
C VAL A 332 -1.47 14.68 10.08
N ARG A 333 -1.76 15.62 9.18
CA ARG A 333 -2.51 16.86 9.47
C ARG A 333 -3.81 16.83 8.68
N LYS A 334 -4.94 16.68 9.39
CA LYS A 334 -6.27 16.45 8.79
C LYS A 334 -6.25 15.21 7.87
N ASP A 335 -6.59 15.40 6.62
CA ASP A 335 -6.65 14.39 5.56
C ASP A 335 -5.37 14.33 4.68
N CYS A 336 -4.26 14.85 5.17
CA CYS A 336 -2.99 14.84 4.43
C CYS A 336 -1.83 14.30 5.28
N LEU A 337 -0.95 13.53 4.63
CA LEU A 337 0.37 13.18 5.15
C LEU A 337 1.36 14.28 4.76
N TRP A 338 2.15 14.74 5.72
CA TRP A 338 3.16 15.78 5.54
C TRP A 338 4.54 15.26 5.87
N PHE A 339 5.54 15.75 5.17
CA PHE A 339 6.94 15.61 5.53
C PHE A 339 7.36 16.87 6.29
N CYS A 340 7.74 16.70 7.56
CA CYS A 340 8.15 17.82 8.43
C CYS A 340 9.64 18.03 8.29
N ASN A 341 10.03 19.01 7.51
CA ASN A 341 11.42 19.35 7.29
C ASN A 341 11.91 20.33 8.38
N ASP A 342 11.71 19.97 9.66
CA ASP A 342 12.26 20.72 10.77
C ASP A 342 13.74 20.33 10.92
N ASP A 343 14.60 21.14 10.29
CA ASP A 343 16.06 21.20 10.42
C ASP A 343 16.77 19.83 10.57
N ILE A 344 17.15 19.23 9.45
CA ILE A 344 18.24 18.24 9.38
C ILE A 344 19.51 18.95 8.97
#